data_8ec155919920cfa8836e85334e44870e
#
_entry.id   8ec155919920cfa8836e85334e44870e
#
_cell.length_a   1.000
_cell.length_b   1.000
_cell.length_c   1.000
_cell.angle_alpha   90.00
_cell.angle_beta   90.00
_cell.angle_gamma   90.00
#
_symmetry.space_group_name_H-M   'P 1'
#
loop_
_entity.id
_entity.type
_entity.pdbx_description
1 polymer ?
#
loop_
_entity_poly.entity_id
_entity_poly.type
_entity_poly.pdbx_seq_one_letter_code
_entity_poly.pdbx_strand_id
1 'polypeptide(L)'
;MIEPGIYKDVMGSFPSGVTVVTTLDADGGIVGITASAFSALSIDPALVLFCPNYASDTYPILRDSKQFAIHLLAAGQTAEAYAFAGKGKDKAKGIDWHLSELGNPLLTNATAIIECELWREYDGGDHAIIVGAVQHLILPEQPATPMIYHKGKLGALPPLA
;
A
#
# COMPACT_ATOMS: atom_id res chain seq x y z
N MET A 1 -26.48 13.76 9.04
CA MET A 1 -25.44 12.69 9.13
C MET A 1 -25.39 11.99 7.78
N ILE A 2 -24.18 11.73 7.26
CA ILE A 2 -24.01 11.08 5.94
C ILE A 2 -24.26 9.57 6.11
N GLU A 3 -25.08 9.01 5.21
CA GLU A 3 -25.37 7.57 5.23
C GLU A 3 -24.14 6.80 4.68
N PRO A 4 -23.62 5.79 5.43
CA PRO A 4 -22.37 5.12 5.07
C PRO A 4 -22.40 4.38 3.72
N GLY A 5 -23.55 3.86 3.31
CA GLY A 5 -23.69 3.18 2.02
C GLY A 5 -23.54 4.15 0.85
N ILE A 6 -24.22 5.29 0.91
CA ILE A 6 -24.12 6.35 -0.11
C ILE A 6 -22.68 6.88 -0.19
N TYR A 7 -22.02 7.08 0.97
CA TYR A 7 -20.62 7.49 0.99
C TYR A 7 -19.72 6.50 0.24
N LYS A 8 -19.86 5.19 0.52
CA LYS A 8 -19.08 4.15 -0.16
C LYS A 8 -19.34 4.10 -1.66
N ASP A 9 -20.57 4.27 -2.09
CA ASP A 9 -20.95 4.26 -3.51
C ASP A 9 -20.34 5.44 -4.26
N VAL A 10 -20.37 6.63 -3.65
CA VAL A 10 -19.76 7.84 -4.21
C VAL A 10 -18.23 7.71 -4.28
N MET A 11 -17.59 7.33 -3.16
CA MET A 11 -16.12 7.15 -3.13
C MET A 11 -15.67 6.01 -4.05
N GLY A 12 -16.43 4.93 -4.12
CA GLY A 12 -16.19 3.80 -5.04
C GLY A 12 -16.28 4.16 -6.53
N SER A 13 -16.90 5.28 -6.87
CA SER A 13 -16.98 5.78 -8.25
C SER A 13 -15.66 6.41 -8.71
N PHE A 14 -14.76 6.73 -7.79
CA PHE A 14 -13.42 7.20 -8.10
C PHE A 14 -12.47 6.01 -8.29
N PRO A 15 -12.01 5.72 -9.52
CA PRO A 15 -11.05 4.64 -9.73
C PRO A 15 -9.69 4.98 -9.14
N SER A 16 -9.03 4.01 -8.56
CA SER A 16 -7.69 4.17 -8.01
C SER A 16 -6.77 3.04 -8.45
N GLY A 17 -5.46 3.21 -8.26
CA GLY A 17 -4.54 2.10 -8.18
C GLY A 17 -4.75 1.29 -6.90
N VAL A 18 -3.98 0.24 -6.75
CA VAL A 18 -3.96 -0.60 -5.55
C VAL A 18 -2.53 -0.69 -5.04
N THR A 19 -2.36 -0.45 -3.74
CA THR A 19 -1.05 -0.58 -3.09
C THR A 19 -1.08 -1.64 -2.00
N VAL A 20 0.07 -2.26 -1.75
CA VAL A 20 0.35 -3.00 -0.53
C VAL A 20 1.52 -2.30 0.15
N VAL A 21 1.32 -1.92 1.41
CA VAL A 21 2.38 -1.35 2.25
C VAL A 21 2.88 -2.41 3.20
N THR A 22 4.18 -2.68 3.19
CA THR A 22 4.81 -3.73 3.99
C THR A 22 5.84 -3.18 4.95
N THR A 23 6.01 -3.85 6.06
CA THR A 23 7.14 -3.69 7.00
C THR A 23 7.45 -5.02 7.67
N LEU A 24 8.45 -5.05 8.53
CA LEU A 24 8.75 -6.21 9.37
C LEU A 24 8.18 -6.02 10.77
N ASP A 25 7.68 -7.11 11.35
CA ASP A 25 7.38 -7.17 12.78
C ASP A 25 8.66 -7.38 13.62
N ALA A 26 8.51 -7.43 14.94
CA ALA A 26 9.62 -7.59 15.88
C ALA A 26 10.37 -8.92 15.73
N ASP A 27 9.73 -9.94 15.15
CA ASP A 27 10.29 -11.27 14.93
C ASP A 27 10.90 -11.42 13.53
N GLY A 28 10.88 -10.35 12.72
CA GLY A 28 11.37 -10.33 11.34
C GLY A 28 10.38 -10.93 10.33
N GLY A 29 9.13 -11.13 10.72
CA GLY A 29 8.05 -11.54 9.82
C GLY A 29 7.53 -10.35 9.01
N ILE A 30 7.18 -10.61 7.74
CA ILE A 30 6.54 -9.59 6.92
C ILE A 30 5.10 -9.36 7.39
N VAL A 31 4.75 -8.11 7.59
CA VAL A 31 3.37 -7.65 7.79
C VAL A 31 3.04 -6.58 6.77
N GLY A 32 1.76 -6.39 6.49
CA GLY A 32 1.36 -5.39 5.51
C GLY A 32 -0.13 -5.13 5.48
N ILE A 33 -0.50 -4.13 4.71
CA ILE A 33 -1.88 -3.68 4.51
C ILE A 33 -2.10 -3.33 3.05
N THR A 34 -3.22 -3.74 2.50
CA THR A 34 -3.68 -3.28 1.18
C THR A 34 -4.41 -1.95 1.34
N ALA A 35 -4.01 -0.96 0.58
CA ALA A 35 -4.60 0.38 0.61
C ALA A 35 -4.81 0.93 -0.80
N SER A 36 -5.98 1.49 -1.05
CA SER A 36 -6.27 2.30 -2.23
C SER A 36 -6.06 3.81 -1.96
N ALA A 37 -6.09 4.22 -0.71
CA ALA A 37 -5.84 5.59 -0.28
C ALA A 37 -4.32 5.87 -0.28
N PHE A 38 -3.79 6.15 -1.45
CA PHE A 38 -2.39 6.49 -1.70
C PHE A 38 -2.32 7.72 -2.61
N SER A 39 -1.35 8.59 -2.35
CA SER A 39 -1.05 9.73 -3.23
C SER A 39 0.43 10.11 -3.19
N ALA A 40 0.94 10.53 -4.34
CA ALA A 40 2.13 11.38 -4.39
C ALA A 40 1.80 12.71 -3.69
N LEU A 41 2.75 13.27 -2.95
CA LEU A 41 2.53 14.48 -2.14
C LEU A 41 3.49 15.61 -2.51
N SER A 42 4.78 15.37 -2.52
CA SER A 42 5.81 16.40 -2.72
C SER A 42 7.01 15.83 -3.49
N ILE A 43 7.68 16.69 -4.25
CA ILE A 43 8.91 16.34 -4.95
C ILE A 43 10.14 16.80 -4.15
N ASP A 44 10.06 17.93 -3.48
CA ASP A 44 11.15 18.47 -2.67
C ASP A 44 10.63 19.00 -1.32
N PRO A 45 10.85 18.24 -0.21
CA PRO A 45 11.35 16.87 -0.17
C PRO A 45 10.41 15.87 -0.86
N ALA A 46 10.97 14.72 -1.32
CA ALA A 46 10.17 13.68 -1.94
C ALA A 46 9.30 12.95 -0.90
N LEU A 47 7.98 13.17 -0.97
CA LEU A 47 7.00 12.63 -0.02
C LEU A 47 5.85 11.95 -0.74
N VAL A 48 5.34 10.91 -0.10
CA VAL A 48 4.09 10.21 -0.46
C VAL A 48 3.21 10.06 0.77
N LEU A 49 1.92 9.77 0.59
CA LEU A 49 1.02 9.47 1.71
C LEU A 49 0.15 8.25 1.42
N PHE A 50 -0.27 7.58 2.49
CA PHE A 50 -1.32 6.58 2.47
C PHE A 50 -2.11 6.62 3.78
N CYS A 51 -3.31 6.03 3.79
CA CYS A 51 -4.22 6.13 4.93
C CYS A 51 -4.62 4.74 5.44
N PRO A 52 -3.91 4.17 6.44
CA PRO A 52 -4.31 2.94 7.10
C PRO A 52 -5.44 3.21 8.11
N ASN A 53 -6.37 2.24 8.25
CA ASN A 53 -7.39 2.28 9.28
C ASN A 53 -6.74 2.01 10.66
N TYR A 54 -7.15 2.75 11.70
CA TYR A 54 -6.68 2.54 13.07
C TYR A 54 -7.01 1.14 13.62
N ALA A 55 -8.07 0.50 13.12
CA ALA A 55 -8.44 -0.86 13.51
C ALA A 55 -7.60 -1.95 12.81
N SER A 56 -6.66 -1.57 11.93
CA SER A 56 -5.72 -2.51 11.31
C SER A 56 -4.72 -3.03 12.34
N ASP A 57 -4.52 -4.33 12.38
CA ASP A 57 -3.47 -4.98 13.19
C ASP A 57 -2.04 -4.66 12.71
N THR A 58 -1.89 -4.23 11.46
CA THR A 58 -0.61 -3.83 10.87
C THR A 58 -0.24 -2.37 11.18
N TYR A 59 -1.23 -1.48 11.39
CA TYR A 59 -0.97 -0.05 11.60
C TYR A 59 0.01 0.25 12.75
N PRO A 60 -0.14 -0.30 13.97
CA PRO A 60 0.80 -0.02 15.05
C PRO A 60 2.23 -0.50 14.72
N ILE A 61 2.37 -1.61 14.00
CA ILE A 61 3.68 -2.13 13.59
C ILE A 61 4.33 -1.19 12.56
N LEU A 62 3.58 -0.72 11.57
CA LEU A 62 4.05 0.28 10.58
C LEU A 62 4.54 1.57 11.25
N ARG A 63 3.76 2.08 12.21
CA ARG A 63 4.11 3.28 12.96
C ARG A 63 5.38 3.10 13.78
N ASP A 64 5.51 1.97 14.46
CA ASP A 64 6.60 1.70 15.39
C ASP A 64 7.91 1.33 14.66
N SER A 65 7.83 0.66 13.50
CA SER A 65 8.99 0.33 12.66
C SER A 65 9.64 1.56 12.04
N LYS A 66 8.84 2.60 11.75
CA LYS A 66 9.24 3.83 11.06
C LYS A 66 9.79 3.65 9.64
N GLN A 67 9.85 2.43 9.15
CA GLN A 67 10.28 2.09 7.80
C GLN A 67 9.26 1.17 7.14
N PHE A 68 9.00 1.40 5.86
CA PHE A 68 8.05 0.61 5.10
C PHE A 68 8.31 0.71 3.59
N ALA A 69 7.81 -0.26 2.85
CA ALA A 69 7.79 -0.25 1.40
C ALA A 69 6.36 -0.18 0.88
N ILE A 70 6.11 0.66 -0.11
CA ILE A 70 4.82 0.78 -0.81
C ILE A 70 4.98 0.15 -2.19
N HIS A 71 4.18 -0.87 -2.46
CA HIS A 71 4.17 -1.59 -3.74
C HIS A 71 2.97 -1.12 -4.55
N LEU A 72 3.21 -0.58 -5.74
CA LEU A 72 2.16 -0.31 -6.72
C LEU A 72 1.88 -1.63 -7.43
N LEU A 73 0.72 -2.24 -7.17
CA LEU A 73 0.45 -3.60 -7.61
C LEU A 73 0.22 -3.71 -9.13
N ALA A 74 0.74 -4.78 -9.70
CA ALA A 74 0.41 -5.23 -11.04
C ALA A 74 -0.95 -5.96 -11.06
N ALA A 75 -1.61 -5.95 -12.20
CA ALA A 75 -2.91 -6.61 -12.38
C ALA A 75 -2.89 -8.11 -12.03
N GLY A 76 -1.75 -8.78 -12.20
CA GLY A 76 -1.54 -10.19 -11.84
C GLY A 76 -1.40 -10.46 -10.33
N GLN A 77 -1.27 -9.42 -9.51
CA GLN A 77 -1.03 -9.54 -8.05
C GLN A 77 -2.32 -9.55 -7.21
N THR A 78 -3.37 -10.19 -7.71
CA THR A 78 -4.65 -10.31 -6.99
C THR A 78 -4.50 -11.06 -5.68
N ALA A 79 -3.63 -12.08 -5.64
CA ALA A 79 -3.36 -12.86 -4.42
C ALA A 79 -2.76 -11.98 -3.33
N GLU A 80 -1.79 -11.12 -3.67
CA GLU A 80 -1.16 -10.17 -2.76
C GLU A 80 -2.17 -9.13 -2.25
N ALA A 81 -2.99 -8.59 -3.14
CA ALA A 81 -4.01 -7.61 -2.78
C ALA A 81 -4.98 -8.17 -1.73
N TYR A 82 -5.48 -9.39 -1.90
CA TYR A 82 -6.39 -10.02 -0.95
C TYR A 82 -5.69 -10.49 0.32
N ALA A 83 -4.47 -11.04 0.21
CA ALA A 83 -3.72 -11.52 1.36
C ALA A 83 -3.48 -10.41 2.39
N PHE A 84 -3.03 -9.23 1.94
CA PHE A 84 -2.75 -8.09 2.81
C PHE A 84 -3.99 -7.25 3.17
N ALA A 85 -5.13 -7.48 2.54
CA ALA A 85 -6.42 -6.91 2.94
C ALA A 85 -7.06 -7.66 4.13
N GLY A 86 -6.65 -8.91 4.36
CA GLY A 86 -7.14 -9.74 5.46
C GLY A 86 -6.63 -9.31 6.84
N LYS A 87 -7.14 -10.00 7.86
CA LYS A 87 -6.68 -9.86 9.26
C LYS A 87 -5.82 -11.06 9.65
N GLY A 88 -5.04 -10.89 10.72
CA GLY A 88 -4.27 -11.97 11.33
C GLY A 88 -2.80 -11.98 10.92
N LYS A 89 -2.10 -12.99 11.43
CA LYS A 89 -0.70 -13.28 11.12
C LYS A 89 -0.62 -14.13 9.85
N ASP A 90 0.56 -14.23 9.29
CA ASP A 90 0.85 -15.04 8.09
C ASP A 90 0.13 -14.61 6.79
N LYS A 91 -0.19 -13.32 6.65
CA LYS A 91 -0.79 -12.76 5.43
C LYS A 91 0.05 -13.04 4.18
N ALA A 92 1.37 -13.14 4.33
CA ALA A 92 2.31 -13.37 3.22
C ALA A 92 2.57 -14.84 2.92
N LYS A 93 1.84 -15.78 3.52
CA LYS A 93 2.02 -17.20 3.23
C LYS A 93 1.78 -17.48 1.75
N GLY A 94 2.82 -18.03 1.08
CA GLY A 94 2.78 -18.30 -0.35
C GLY A 94 2.98 -17.09 -1.26
N ILE A 95 3.33 -15.94 -0.69
CA ILE A 95 3.68 -14.72 -1.41
C ILE A 95 5.21 -14.61 -1.49
N ASP A 96 5.74 -14.36 -2.68
CA ASP A 96 7.18 -14.18 -2.89
C ASP A 96 7.61 -12.76 -2.47
N TRP A 97 8.61 -12.70 -1.62
CA TRP A 97 9.21 -11.45 -1.16
C TRP A 97 10.68 -11.64 -0.78
N HIS A 98 11.42 -10.55 -0.70
CA HIS A 98 12.82 -10.53 -0.27
C HIS A 98 13.12 -9.25 0.49
N LEU A 99 14.23 -9.21 1.22
CA LEU A 99 14.68 -7.98 1.87
C LEU A 99 15.45 -7.10 0.89
N SER A 100 15.18 -5.79 0.93
CA SER A 100 15.97 -4.78 0.23
C SER A 100 17.28 -4.49 0.99
N GLU A 101 18.16 -3.70 0.38
CA GLU A 101 19.36 -3.17 1.05
C GLU A 101 19.03 -2.27 2.23
N LEU A 102 17.87 -1.61 2.21
CA LEU A 102 17.36 -0.79 3.33
C LEU A 102 16.66 -1.64 4.42
N GLY A 103 16.53 -2.95 4.21
CA GLY A 103 15.91 -3.87 5.17
C GLY A 103 14.39 -3.94 5.09
N ASN A 104 13.76 -3.34 4.07
CA ASN A 104 12.31 -3.46 3.88
C ASN A 104 11.94 -4.76 3.16
N PRO A 105 10.82 -5.40 3.52
CA PRO A 105 10.32 -6.55 2.77
C PRO A 105 9.68 -6.10 1.46
N LEU A 106 10.22 -6.55 0.34
CA LEU A 106 9.76 -6.20 -1.00
C LEU A 106 9.03 -7.38 -1.65
N LEU A 107 7.80 -7.14 -2.10
CA LEU A 107 7.05 -8.08 -2.93
C LEU A 107 7.63 -8.10 -4.35
N THR A 108 7.71 -9.30 -4.96
CA THR A 108 8.13 -9.43 -6.34
C THR A 108 7.02 -9.00 -7.32
N ASN A 109 7.40 -8.61 -8.53
CA ASN A 109 6.48 -8.32 -9.65
C ASN A 109 5.55 -7.09 -9.50
N ALA A 110 5.77 -6.21 -8.53
CA ALA A 110 5.06 -4.93 -8.49
C ALA A 110 5.43 -4.05 -9.69
N THR A 111 4.52 -3.16 -10.13
CA THR A 111 4.81 -2.22 -11.22
C THR A 111 5.84 -1.18 -10.83
N ALA A 112 5.88 -0.81 -9.57
CA ALA A 112 6.92 0.02 -8.96
C ALA A 112 6.89 -0.16 -7.44
N ILE A 113 8.02 0.17 -6.78
CA ILE A 113 8.13 0.10 -5.33
C ILE A 113 8.76 1.40 -4.81
N ILE A 114 8.24 1.88 -3.70
CA ILE A 114 8.68 3.10 -3.02
C ILE A 114 9.08 2.72 -1.60
N GLU A 115 10.34 2.82 -1.25
CA GLU A 115 10.82 2.60 0.11
C GLU A 115 10.85 3.92 0.87
N CYS A 116 10.28 3.94 2.06
CA CYS A 116 10.05 5.14 2.84
C CYS A 116 10.48 5.01 4.29
N GLU A 117 10.83 6.16 4.87
CA GLU A 117 10.80 6.39 6.31
C GLU A 117 9.56 7.18 6.71
N LEU A 118 9.01 6.93 7.89
CA LEU A 118 7.91 7.70 8.44
C LEU A 118 8.33 9.17 8.62
N TRP A 119 7.74 10.06 7.84
CA TRP A 119 7.96 11.51 7.95
C TRP A 119 7.09 12.13 9.02
N ARG A 120 5.79 11.95 8.91
CA ARG A 120 4.78 12.46 9.85
C ARG A 120 3.50 11.62 9.81
N GLU A 121 2.76 11.71 10.88
CA GLU A 121 1.44 11.12 11.03
C GLU A 121 0.45 12.19 11.44
N TYR A 122 -0.74 12.14 10.83
CA TYR A 122 -1.85 13.04 11.15
C TYR A 122 -3.13 12.23 11.38
N ASP A 123 -3.98 12.77 12.26
CA ASP A 123 -5.32 12.21 12.47
C ASP A 123 -6.21 12.42 11.26
N GLY A 124 -6.88 11.37 10.81
CA GLY A 124 -7.79 11.37 9.66
C GLY A 124 -9.16 10.75 9.98
N GLY A 125 -9.63 10.83 11.22
CA GLY A 125 -10.89 10.27 11.65
C GLY A 125 -10.75 8.81 12.09
N ASP A 126 -11.26 7.84 11.35
CA ASP A 126 -11.05 6.41 11.62
C ASP A 126 -9.78 5.84 10.95
N HIS A 127 -9.03 6.70 10.27
CA HIS A 127 -7.74 6.40 9.63
C HIS A 127 -6.65 7.35 10.13
N ALA A 128 -5.39 6.89 10.07
CA ALA A 128 -4.24 7.77 10.11
C ALA A 128 -3.91 8.25 8.70
N ILE A 129 -3.34 9.45 8.57
CA ILE A 129 -2.66 9.91 7.36
C ILE A 129 -1.17 9.74 7.61
N ILE A 130 -0.58 8.74 7.01
CA ILE A 130 0.86 8.47 7.11
C ILE A 130 1.58 9.12 5.94
N VAL A 131 2.50 10.02 6.24
CA VAL A 131 3.40 10.63 5.25
C VAL A 131 4.74 9.93 5.33
N GLY A 132 5.20 9.41 4.20
CA GLY A 132 6.51 8.77 4.04
C GLY A 132 7.49 9.66 3.30
N ALA A 133 8.70 9.81 3.84
CA ALA A 133 9.83 10.38 3.13
C ALA A 133 10.46 9.30 2.25
N VAL A 134 10.47 9.53 0.95
CA VAL A 134 10.99 8.57 -0.03
C VAL A 134 12.50 8.43 0.12
N GLN A 135 12.96 7.21 0.35
CA GLN A 135 14.38 6.87 0.48
C GLN A 135 14.93 6.22 -0.79
N HIS A 136 14.13 5.37 -1.42
CA HIS A 136 14.52 4.64 -2.62
C HIS A 136 13.31 4.36 -3.51
N LEU A 137 13.54 4.35 -4.82
CA LEU A 137 12.53 4.07 -5.84
C LEU A 137 13.00 2.91 -6.72
N ILE A 138 12.12 1.94 -6.93
CA ILE A 138 12.36 0.82 -7.83
C ILE A 138 11.33 0.86 -8.95
N LEU A 139 11.80 1.06 -10.17
CA LEU A 139 10.99 1.03 -11.38
C LEU A 139 11.58 -0.02 -12.33
N PRO A 140 10.87 -1.14 -12.57
CA PRO A 140 11.30 -2.14 -13.56
C PRO A 140 11.43 -1.53 -14.96
N GLU A 141 12.38 -2.02 -15.77
CA GLU A 141 12.56 -1.57 -17.17
C GLU A 141 11.29 -1.80 -18.01
N GLN A 142 10.58 -2.87 -17.72
CA GLN A 142 9.28 -3.20 -18.35
C GLN A 142 8.23 -3.42 -17.27
N PRO A 143 7.60 -2.34 -16.78
CA PRO A 143 6.56 -2.45 -15.78
C PRO A 143 5.36 -3.26 -16.29
N ALA A 144 4.85 -4.14 -15.43
CA ALA A 144 3.62 -4.87 -15.72
C ALA A 144 2.40 -3.91 -15.77
N THR A 145 1.31 -4.36 -16.37
CA THR A 145 0.04 -3.63 -16.38
C THR A 145 -0.42 -3.33 -14.94
N PRO A 146 -0.72 -2.07 -14.59
CA PRO A 146 -1.16 -1.72 -13.25
C PRO A 146 -2.50 -2.33 -12.87
N MET A 147 -2.67 -2.66 -11.59
CA MET A 147 -3.95 -3.02 -11.00
C MET A 147 -4.78 -1.77 -10.75
N ILE A 148 -6.07 -1.84 -11.03
CA ILE A 148 -7.05 -0.81 -10.67
C ILE A 148 -8.11 -1.35 -9.72
N TYR A 149 -8.65 -0.46 -8.90
CA TYR A 149 -9.79 -0.70 -8.02
C TYR A 149 -10.91 0.28 -8.36
N HIS A 150 -12.10 -0.25 -8.65
CA HIS A 150 -13.27 0.55 -8.98
C HIS A 150 -14.54 -0.17 -8.53
N LYS A 151 -15.37 0.52 -7.76
CA LYS A 151 -16.67 -0.01 -7.26
C LYS A 151 -16.57 -1.40 -6.64
N GLY A 152 -15.56 -1.60 -5.77
CA GLY A 152 -15.35 -2.87 -5.07
C GLY A 152 -14.71 -3.97 -5.90
N LYS A 153 -14.25 -3.69 -7.12
CA LYS A 153 -13.66 -4.68 -8.03
C LYS A 153 -12.22 -4.33 -8.37
N LEU A 154 -11.39 -5.38 -8.41
CA LEU A 154 -10.03 -5.30 -8.94
C LEU A 154 -10.05 -5.57 -10.46
N GLY A 155 -9.19 -4.88 -11.18
CA GLY A 155 -9.05 -5.04 -12.62
C GLY A 155 -7.67 -4.60 -13.10
N ALA A 156 -7.49 -4.65 -14.42
CA ALA A 156 -6.29 -4.16 -15.09
C ALA A 156 -6.58 -2.82 -15.76
N LEU A 157 -5.62 -1.89 -15.68
CA LEU A 157 -5.71 -0.67 -16.46
C LEU A 157 -5.61 -1.01 -17.96
N PRO A 158 -6.63 -0.68 -18.78
CA PRO A 158 -6.51 -0.90 -20.21
C PRO A 158 -5.48 0.04 -20.83
N PRO A 159 -4.93 -0.28 -22.02
CA PRO A 159 -4.08 0.65 -22.74
C PRO A 159 -4.78 1.99 -22.92
N LEU A 160 -4.09 3.05 -22.59
CA LEU A 160 -4.59 4.42 -22.84
C LEU A 160 -4.27 4.82 -24.27
N ALA A 161 -5.18 5.58 -24.87
CA ALA A 161 -5.01 6.07 -26.24
C ALA A 161 -3.94 7.18 -26.31
#